data_4cb8a1c7b44027993084663a5929130d
#
_entry.id   4cb8a1c7b44027993084663a5929130d
#
_cell.length_a   1.000
_cell.length_b   1.000
_cell.length_c   1.000
_cell.angle_alpha   90.00
_cell.angle_beta   90.00
_cell.angle_gamma   90.00
#
_symmetry.space_group_name_H-M   'P 1'
#
loop_
_entity.id
_entity.type
_entity.pdbx_description
1 polymer ?
#
loop_
_entity_poly.entity_id
_entity_poly.type
_entity_poly.pdbx_seq_one_letter_code
_entity_poly.pdbx_strand_id
1 'polypeptide(L)'
;MAFVSMFFVLIIVIIAFIGFCTFVGAILLVISAVKHSSYKKKTSQGIPVKRTYIVLRSIGLVCMIPLIAAVSLVVYSLIGAGISSFADKNMNLGYNVMNGNYEAAERILKRGVTPDCTRYSNRHAGNGEETLLCVLAENGFTSGTDSAGDEEEVLRMMQLLIDYGADLEYRAYEHPKDSDLHRMNDLSDYYMTSDNCGYTPLLYAVYNGEPERLRLLVDNGADINVKDYCGYNAVATIADNLSDRTGADMLEYLIDNGCTADNVTNFRQDVLFLLSRNSRQCSKMTDIINNNNR
;
A
#
# COMPACT_ATOMS: atom_id res chain seq x y z
N MET A 1 -19.13 -25.68 11.18
CA MET A 1 -18.98 -26.80 10.23
C MET A 1 -20.27 -27.20 9.51
N ALA A 2 -21.43 -27.34 10.18
CA ALA A 2 -22.68 -27.72 9.53
C ALA A 2 -23.17 -26.78 8.40
N PHE A 3 -22.97 -25.48 8.53
CA PHE A 3 -23.37 -24.48 7.52
C PHE A 3 -22.57 -24.60 6.21
N VAL A 4 -21.29 -24.91 6.30
CA VAL A 4 -20.42 -25.09 5.13
C VAL A 4 -20.78 -26.34 4.34
N SER A 5 -21.11 -27.45 5.05
CA SER A 5 -21.52 -28.71 4.39
C SER A 5 -22.87 -28.57 3.70
N MET A 6 -23.81 -27.84 4.29
CA MET A 6 -25.13 -27.60 3.67
C MET A 6 -25.02 -26.74 2.40
N PHE A 7 -24.14 -25.77 2.39
CA PHE A 7 -23.88 -24.94 1.22
C PHE A 7 -23.24 -25.73 0.05
N PHE A 8 -22.29 -26.62 0.36
CA PHE A 8 -21.73 -27.54 -0.64
C PHE A 8 -22.75 -28.48 -1.25
N VAL A 9 -23.65 -29.08 -0.42
CA VAL A 9 -24.71 -29.94 -0.90
C VAL A 9 -25.68 -29.18 -1.83
N LEU A 10 -26.06 -27.96 -1.47
CA LEU A 10 -26.91 -27.11 -2.31
C LEU A 10 -26.28 -26.81 -3.67
N ILE A 11 -24.96 -26.48 -3.70
CA ILE A 11 -24.23 -26.25 -4.94
C ILE A 11 -24.24 -27.51 -5.82
N ILE A 12 -24.00 -28.70 -5.27
CA ILE A 12 -23.99 -29.94 -6.02
C ILE A 12 -25.40 -30.23 -6.63
N VAL A 13 -26.44 -29.97 -5.88
CA VAL A 13 -27.85 -30.16 -6.36
C VAL A 13 -28.15 -29.18 -7.50
N ILE A 14 -27.74 -27.92 -7.41
CA ILE A 14 -27.91 -26.92 -8.46
C ILE A 14 -27.16 -27.33 -9.73
N ILE A 15 -25.91 -27.77 -9.60
CA ILE A 15 -25.07 -28.20 -10.74
C ILE A 15 -25.72 -29.42 -11.43
N ALA A 16 -26.19 -30.39 -10.64
CA ALA A 16 -26.86 -31.57 -11.17
C ALA A 16 -28.17 -31.20 -11.92
N PHE A 17 -28.97 -30.27 -11.37
CA PHE A 17 -30.20 -29.78 -12.01
C PHE A 17 -29.89 -29.03 -13.33
N ILE A 18 -28.90 -28.18 -13.37
CA ILE A 18 -28.46 -27.49 -14.60
C ILE A 18 -27.98 -28.51 -15.65
N GLY A 19 -27.17 -29.49 -15.24
CA GLY A 19 -26.74 -30.58 -16.12
C GLY A 19 -27.90 -31.38 -16.71
N PHE A 20 -28.90 -31.72 -15.90
CA PHE A 20 -30.11 -32.41 -16.37
C PHE A 20 -30.90 -31.56 -17.39
N CYS A 21 -31.17 -30.29 -17.07
CA CYS A 21 -31.90 -29.39 -17.98
C CYS A 21 -31.16 -29.22 -19.33
N THR A 22 -29.84 -29.08 -19.31
CA THR A 22 -29.03 -28.94 -20.54
C THR A 22 -29.06 -30.22 -21.38
N PHE A 23 -28.95 -31.39 -20.75
CA PHE A 23 -29.03 -32.67 -21.41
C PHE A 23 -30.38 -32.88 -22.10
N VAL A 24 -31.46 -32.60 -21.40
CA VAL A 24 -32.83 -32.64 -21.98
C VAL A 24 -32.97 -31.64 -23.13
N GLY A 25 -32.47 -30.42 -22.97
CA GLY A 25 -32.51 -29.40 -24.01
C GLY A 25 -31.75 -29.82 -25.27
N ALA A 26 -30.56 -30.40 -25.12
CA ALA A 26 -29.78 -30.93 -26.23
C ALA A 26 -30.51 -32.07 -26.98
N ILE A 27 -31.10 -33.01 -26.26
CA ILE A 27 -31.91 -34.08 -26.85
C ILE A 27 -33.08 -33.50 -27.66
N LEU A 28 -33.81 -32.54 -27.11
CA LEU A 28 -34.95 -31.90 -27.79
C LEU A 28 -34.53 -31.17 -29.07
N LEU A 29 -33.35 -30.52 -29.06
CA LEU A 29 -32.78 -29.87 -30.24
C LEU A 29 -32.41 -30.88 -31.34
N VAL A 30 -31.83 -32.03 -30.98
CA VAL A 30 -31.50 -33.11 -31.91
C VAL A 30 -32.79 -33.70 -32.51
N ILE A 31 -33.80 -34.02 -31.67
CA ILE A 31 -35.12 -34.51 -32.15
C ILE A 31 -35.77 -33.47 -33.08
N SER A 32 -35.68 -32.19 -32.73
CA SER A 32 -36.20 -31.10 -33.56
C SER A 32 -35.52 -31.04 -34.93
N ALA A 33 -34.21 -31.21 -34.99
CA ALA A 33 -33.44 -31.22 -36.23
C ALA A 33 -33.84 -32.40 -37.14
N VAL A 34 -33.97 -33.60 -36.56
CA VAL A 34 -34.41 -34.80 -37.29
C VAL A 34 -35.84 -34.61 -37.82
N LYS A 35 -36.77 -34.12 -36.99
CA LYS A 35 -38.16 -33.82 -37.41
C LYS A 35 -38.23 -32.73 -38.49
N HIS A 36 -37.37 -31.73 -38.40
CA HIS A 36 -37.25 -30.66 -39.43
C HIS A 36 -36.81 -31.25 -40.77
N SER A 37 -35.80 -32.11 -40.78
CA SER A 37 -35.32 -32.79 -41.97
C SER A 37 -36.42 -33.66 -42.60
N SER A 38 -37.14 -34.45 -41.77
CA SER A 38 -38.26 -35.26 -42.20
C SER A 38 -39.43 -34.40 -42.73
N TYR A 39 -39.71 -33.25 -42.07
CA TYR A 39 -40.71 -32.29 -42.52
C TYR A 39 -40.39 -31.75 -43.93
N LYS A 40 -39.12 -31.32 -44.14
CA LYS A 40 -38.69 -30.80 -45.45
C LYS A 40 -38.80 -31.84 -46.55
N LYS A 41 -38.48 -33.10 -46.29
CA LYS A 41 -38.61 -34.23 -47.22
C LYS A 41 -40.09 -34.50 -47.56
N LYS A 42 -40.98 -34.56 -46.56
CA LYS A 42 -42.43 -34.83 -46.77
C LYS A 42 -43.14 -33.64 -47.47
N THR A 43 -42.77 -32.43 -47.13
CA THR A 43 -43.33 -31.21 -47.79
C THR A 43 -42.96 -31.14 -49.27
N SER A 44 -41.74 -31.57 -49.64
CA SER A 44 -41.35 -31.67 -51.05
C SER A 44 -42.14 -32.75 -51.85
N GLN A 45 -42.77 -33.68 -51.14
CA GLN A 45 -43.63 -34.73 -51.70
C GLN A 45 -45.13 -34.39 -51.65
N GLY A 46 -45.51 -33.17 -51.26
CA GLY A 46 -46.91 -32.72 -51.17
C GLY A 46 -47.71 -33.28 -50.02
N ILE A 47 -47.05 -33.93 -49.01
CA ILE A 47 -47.76 -34.57 -47.88
C ILE A 47 -48.00 -33.54 -46.78
N PRO A 48 -49.26 -33.38 -46.28
CA PRO A 48 -49.55 -32.44 -45.21
C PRO A 48 -48.91 -32.89 -43.87
N VAL A 49 -48.11 -32.03 -43.23
CA VAL A 49 -47.37 -32.38 -42.00
C VAL A 49 -47.48 -31.27 -40.95
N LYS A 50 -47.59 -31.65 -39.68
CA LYS A 50 -47.60 -30.72 -38.55
C LYS A 50 -46.16 -30.19 -38.25
N ARG A 51 -46.02 -28.91 -38.03
CA ARG A 51 -44.73 -28.24 -37.70
C ARG A 51 -44.27 -28.45 -36.25
N THR A 52 -44.41 -29.68 -35.72
CA THR A 52 -44.07 -29.99 -34.31
C THR A 52 -42.60 -29.76 -33.93
N TYR A 53 -41.70 -29.73 -34.93
CA TYR A 53 -40.26 -29.45 -34.69
C TYR A 53 -40.05 -28.03 -34.19
N ILE A 54 -40.92 -27.06 -34.52
CA ILE A 54 -40.78 -25.67 -34.04
C ILE A 54 -40.97 -25.62 -32.52
N VAL A 55 -41.98 -26.31 -32.01
CA VAL A 55 -42.27 -26.39 -30.57
C VAL A 55 -41.12 -27.06 -29.83
N LEU A 56 -40.60 -28.18 -30.36
CA LEU A 56 -39.48 -28.88 -29.75
C LEU A 56 -38.20 -28.03 -29.74
N ARG A 57 -37.94 -27.26 -30.79
CA ARG A 57 -36.82 -26.33 -30.86
C ARG A 57 -36.95 -25.22 -29.82
N SER A 58 -38.14 -24.64 -29.68
CA SER A 58 -38.38 -23.58 -28.68
C SER A 58 -38.18 -24.09 -27.25
N ILE A 59 -38.74 -25.28 -26.93
CA ILE A 59 -38.54 -25.88 -25.62
C ILE A 59 -37.06 -26.20 -25.38
N GLY A 60 -36.36 -26.78 -26.37
CA GLY A 60 -34.95 -27.09 -26.25
C GLY A 60 -34.08 -25.83 -25.99
N LEU A 61 -34.37 -24.73 -26.67
CA LEU A 61 -33.68 -23.46 -26.44
C LEU A 61 -33.96 -22.91 -25.04
N VAL A 62 -35.21 -22.96 -24.55
CA VAL A 62 -35.56 -22.52 -23.20
C VAL A 62 -34.82 -23.34 -22.15
N CYS A 63 -34.69 -24.66 -22.34
CA CYS A 63 -33.91 -25.52 -21.44
C CYS A 63 -32.43 -25.22 -21.39
N MET A 64 -31.87 -24.51 -22.40
CA MET A 64 -30.46 -24.08 -22.41
C MET A 64 -30.20 -22.76 -21.63
N ILE A 65 -31.26 -21.98 -21.32
CA ILE A 65 -31.14 -20.71 -20.59
C ILE A 65 -30.42 -20.86 -19.25
N PRO A 66 -30.73 -21.87 -18.40
CA PRO A 66 -30.04 -22.04 -17.12
C PRO A 66 -28.54 -22.28 -17.28
N LEU A 67 -28.11 -23.00 -18.33
CA LEU A 67 -26.70 -23.21 -18.61
C LEU A 67 -26.02 -21.88 -18.98
N ILE A 68 -26.63 -21.12 -19.89
CA ILE A 68 -26.10 -19.85 -20.34
C ILE A 68 -25.98 -18.89 -19.14
N ALA A 69 -27.02 -18.83 -18.29
CA ALA A 69 -27.00 -18.02 -17.09
C ALA A 69 -25.90 -18.47 -16.10
N ALA A 70 -25.74 -19.78 -15.89
CA ALA A 70 -24.70 -20.33 -15.01
C ALA A 70 -23.30 -20.03 -15.53
N VAL A 71 -23.05 -20.23 -16.83
CA VAL A 71 -21.77 -19.90 -17.47
C VAL A 71 -21.47 -18.40 -17.37
N SER A 72 -22.49 -17.56 -17.62
CA SER A 72 -22.34 -16.10 -17.49
C SER A 72 -21.99 -15.69 -16.05
N LEU A 73 -22.61 -16.29 -15.03
CA LEU A 73 -22.30 -16.04 -13.62
C LEU A 73 -20.87 -16.48 -13.26
N VAL A 74 -20.43 -17.65 -13.74
CA VAL A 74 -19.07 -18.13 -13.52
C VAL A 74 -18.06 -17.21 -14.19
N VAL A 75 -18.29 -16.81 -15.44
CA VAL A 75 -17.42 -15.87 -16.16
C VAL A 75 -17.36 -14.52 -15.44
N TYR A 76 -18.52 -14.00 -15.01
CA TYR A 76 -18.57 -12.75 -14.24
C TYR A 76 -17.81 -12.87 -12.91
N SER A 77 -17.99 -13.99 -12.18
CA SER A 77 -17.26 -14.26 -10.94
C SER A 77 -15.74 -14.37 -11.16
N LEU A 78 -15.30 -15.06 -12.22
CA LEU A 78 -13.88 -15.17 -12.57
C LEU A 78 -13.28 -13.82 -12.99
N ILE A 79 -14.02 -13.01 -13.76
CA ILE A 79 -13.60 -11.67 -14.11
C ILE A 79 -13.53 -10.79 -12.85
N GLY A 80 -14.55 -10.86 -11.98
CA GLY A 80 -14.55 -10.14 -10.71
C GLY A 80 -13.40 -10.54 -9.80
N ALA A 81 -13.12 -11.83 -9.65
CA ALA A 81 -11.98 -12.34 -8.90
C ALA A 81 -10.63 -11.95 -9.54
N GLY A 82 -10.56 -11.94 -10.87
CA GLY A 82 -9.39 -11.46 -11.60
C GLY A 82 -9.15 -9.97 -11.42
N ILE A 83 -10.21 -9.17 -11.46
CA ILE A 83 -10.12 -7.71 -11.25
C ILE A 83 -9.75 -7.41 -9.79
N SER A 84 -10.37 -8.08 -8.81
CA SER A 84 -10.03 -7.88 -7.39
C SER A 84 -8.59 -8.33 -7.09
N SER A 85 -8.15 -9.46 -7.64
CA SER A 85 -6.76 -9.92 -7.49
C SER A 85 -5.75 -8.98 -8.17
N PHE A 86 -6.13 -8.38 -9.30
CA PHE A 86 -5.31 -7.37 -9.98
C PHE A 86 -5.32 -6.04 -9.22
N ALA A 87 -6.45 -5.62 -8.68
CA ALA A 87 -6.57 -4.45 -7.82
C ALA A 87 -5.78 -4.65 -6.51
N ASP A 88 -5.89 -5.83 -5.88
CA ASP A 88 -5.08 -6.20 -4.70
C ASP A 88 -3.57 -6.12 -5.00
N LYS A 89 -3.16 -6.57 -6.19
CA LYS A 89 -1.76 -6.56 -6.60
C LYS A 89 -1.22 -5.15 -6.91
N ASN A 90 -2.08 -4.24 -7.37
CA ASN A 90 -1.67 -2.94 -7.93
C ASN A 90 -2.12 -1.71 -7.12
N MET A 91 -3.00 -1.83 -6.12
CA MET A 91 -3.55 -0.67 -5.40
C MET A 91 -3.68 -0.83 -3.88
N ASN A 92 -3.43 -2.00 -3.30
CA ASN A 92 -3.88 -2.27 -1.93
C ASN A 92 -2.82 -2.20 -0.83
N LEU A 93 -1.50 -2.24 -1.11
CA LEU A 93 -0.51 -2.19 -0.02
C LEU A 93 -0.59 -0.84 0.70
N GLY A 94 -0.46 0.26 -0.04
CA GLY A 94 -0.52 1.60 0.53
C GLY A 94 -1.82 1.87 1.29
N TYR A 95 -2.96 1.50 0.69
CA TYR A 95 -4.26 1.63 1.35
C TYR A 95 -4.32 0.84 2.67
N ASN A 96 -3.88 -0.42 2.68
CA ASN A 96 -3.94 -1.26 3.86
C ASN A 96 -2.96 -0.81 4.95
N VAL A 97 -1.76 -0.38 4.57
CA VAL A 97 -0.78 0.20 5.49
C VAL A 97 -1.33 1.46 6.13
N MET A 98 -1.85 2.41 5.33
CA MET A 98 -2.38 3.69 5.84
C MET A 98 -3.66 3.56 6.70
N ASN A 99 -4.35 2.43 6.61
CA ASN A 99 -5.53 2.14 7.43
C ASN A 99 -5.25 1.14 8.57
N GLY A 100 -3.99 0.82 8.87
CA GLY A 100 -3.63 -0.09 9.94
C GLY A 100 -4.00 -1.56 9.71
N ASN A 101 -4.30 -1.96 8.48
CA ASN A 101 -4.72 -3.33 8.17
C ASN A 101 -3.52 -4.29 8.05
N TYR A 102 -2.88 -4.60 9.17
CA TYR A 102 -1.65 -5.40 9.26
C TYR A 102 -1.72 -6.71 8.48
N GLU A 103 -2.74 -7.54 8.71
CA GLU A 103 -2.85 -8.88 8.10
C GLU A 103 -3.05 -8.80 6.57
N ALA A 104 -3.70 -7.74 6.09
CA ALA A 104 -3.87 -7.52 4.66
C ALA A 104 -2.55 -7.04 4.04
N ALA A 105 -1.84 -6.12 4.68
CA ALA A 105 -0.52 -5.65 4.25
C ALA A 105 0.48 -6.81 4.18
N GLU A 106 0.57 -7.63 5.24
CA GLU A 106 1.44 -8.80 5.28
C GLU A 106 1.13 -9.81 4.15
N ARG A 107 -0.14 -10.08 3.89
CA ARG A 107 -0.53 -10.97 2.76
C ARG A 107 -0.09 -10.43 1.40
N ILE A 108 -0.13 -9.10 1.21
CA ILE A 108 0.28 -8.47 -0.04
C ILE A 108 1.81 -8.53 -0.18
N LEU A 109 2.55 -8.24 0.87
CA LEU A 109 4.02 -8.34 0.92
C LEU A 109 4.50 -9.77 0.67
N LYS A 110 3.84 -10.79 1.26
CA LYS A 110 4.11 -12.21 0.98
C LYS A 110 3.92 -12.61 -0.49
N ARG A 111 3.15 -11.85 -1.25
CA ARG A 111 2.98 -12.05 -2.71
C ARG A 111 4.10 -11.40 -3.54
N GLY A 112 5.08 -10.75 -2.90
CA GLY A 112 6.24 -10.15 -3.54
C GLY A 112 5.99 -8.72 -4.06
N VAL A 113 5.04 -8.00 -3.47
CA VAL A 113 4.92 -6.55 -3.69
C VAL A 113 6.04 -5.87 -2.91
N THR A 114 6.72 -4.90 -3.53
CA THR A 114 7.79 -4.14 -2.87
C THR A 114 7.25 -3.31 -1.70
N PRO A 115 7.93 -3.29 -0.53
CA PRO A 115 7.56 -2.39 0.57
C PRO A 115 7.82 -0.92 0.22
N ASP A 116 8.78 -0.65 -0.68
CA ASP A 116 9.14 0.71 -1.12
C ASP A 116 8.18 1.24 -2.19
N CYS A 117 6.91 0.97 -2.04
CA CYS A 117 5.86 1.54 -2.87
C CYS A 117 5.26 2.78 -2.22
N THR A 118 4.54 3.56 -3.03
CA THR A 118 3.83 4.75 -2.53
C THR A 118 2.47 4.39 -1.93
N ARG A 119 1.87 5.31 -1.18
CA ARG A 119 0.51 5.15 -0.62
C ARG A 119 -0.58 4.93 -1.67
N TYR A 120 -0.31 5.29 -2.92
CA TYR A 120 -1.29 5.25 -4.02
C TYR A 120 -1.05 4.15 -5.05
N SER A 121 0.11 3.49 -5.01
CA SER A 121 0.51 2.52 -6.04
C SER A 121 1.44 1.47 -5.45
N ASN A 122 1.26 0.22 -5.85
CA ASN A 122 2.21 -0.86 -5.52
C ASN A 122 3.47 -0.85 -6.41
N ARG A 123 3.70 0.23 -7.18
CA ARG A 123 4.98 0.44 -7.85
C ARG A 123 6.01 0.89 -6.81
N HIS A 124 7.25 0.54 -7.07
CA HIS A 124 8.38 1.16 -6.38
C HIS A 124 8.25 2.69 -6.48
N ALA A 125 8.46 3.39 -5.37
CA ALA A 125 8.42 4.84 -5.33
C ALA A 125 9.44 5.40 -6.34
N GLY A 126 9.00 6.34 -7.15
CA GLY A 126 9.86 7.07 -8.08
C GLY A 126 10.35 8.39 -7.48
N ASN A 127 11.17 9.10 -8.23
CA ASN A 127 11.64 10.43 -7.83
C ASN A 127 10.48 11.37 -7.51
N GLY A 128 10.53 12.01 -6.37
CA GLY A 128 9.48 12.91 -5.88
C GLY A 128 8.30 12.20 -5.19
N GLU A 129 8.37 10.90 -4.97
CA GLU A 129 7.34 10.12 -4.28
C GLU A 129 7.88 9.58 -2.96
N GLU A 130 7.09 9.62 -1.90
CA GLU A 130 7.43 9.04 -0.60
C GLU A 130 7.08 7.56 -0.54
N THR A 131 7.96 6.76 0.09
CA THR A 131 7.65 5.37 0.43
C THR A 131 6.69 5.29 1.61
N LEU A 132 6.06 4.13 1.77
CA LEU A 132 5.18 3.89 2.91
C LEU A 132 5.91 4.05 4.24
N LEU A 133 7.17 3.66 4.31
CA LEU A 133 8.00 3.80 5.52
C LEU A 133 8.24 5.28 5.86
N CYS A 134 8.54 6.14 4.87
CA CYS A 134 8.65 7.59 5.07
C CYS A 134 7.36 8.18 5.63
N VAL A 135 6.22 7.84 5.01
CA VAL A 135 4.90 8.37 5.43
C VAL A 135 4.55 7.92 6.86
N LEU A 136 4.82 6.66 7.22
CA LEU A 136 4.58 6.18 8.59
C LEU A 136 5.52 6.85 9.59
N ALA A 137 6.79 7.05 9.23
CA ALA A 137 7.77 7.73 10.07
C ALA A 137 7.39 9.20 10.32
N GLU A 138 6.80 9.85 9.32
CA GLU A 138 6.35 11.25 9.40
C GLU A 138 5.02 11.38 10.17
N ASN A 139 3.97 10.75 9.68
CA ASN A 139 2.58 11.05 10.05
C ASN A 139 1.86 9.89 10.76
N GLY A 140 2.43 8.69 10.78
CA GLY A 140 1.70 7.50 11.20
C GLY A 140 0.57 7.15 10.23
N PHE A 141 -0.55 6.65 10.75
CA PHE A 141 -1.73 6.35 9.94
C PHE A 141 -2.51 7.61 9.58
N THR A 142 -2.97 7.71 8.33
CA THR A 142 -3.73 8.88 7.85
C THR A 142 -5.21 8.88 8.25
N SER A 143 -5.74 7.77 8.72
CA SER A 143 -7.13 7.69 9.20
C SER A 143 -7.18 8.07 10.68
N GLY A 144 -7.49 9.36 10.92
CA GLY A 144 -7.54 9.97 12.25
C GLY A 144 -8.43 9.25 13.24
N THR A 145 -7.82 8.44 14.07
CA THR A 145 -8.37 8.04 15.36
C THR A 145 -7.44 8.61 16.44
N ASP A 146 -7.96 9.54 17.23
CA ASP A 146 -7.26 10.26 18.30
C ASP A 146 -6.88 9.35 19.49
N SER A 147 -6.15 8.25 19.28
CA SER A 147 -5.91 7.26 20.34
C SER A 147 -4.44 6.87 20.46
N ALA A 148 -3.95 6.88 21.69
CA ALA A 148 -2.63 6.38 22.06
C ALA A 148 -2.42 4.86 21.77
N GLY A 149 -3.42 4.15 21.27
CA GLY A 149 -3.30 2.79 20.73
C GLY A 149 -2.72 2.73 19.33
N ASP A 150 -2.70 3.84 18.63
CA ASP A 150 -2.22 3.91 17.25
C ASP A 150 -0.70 3.81 17.12
N GLU A 151 0.09 4.28 18.11
CA GLU A 151 1.55 4.29 18.00
C GLU A 151 2.14 2.87 17.97
N GLU A 152 1.67 1.97 18.84
CA GLU A 152 2.11 0.56 18.82
C GLU A 152 1.76 -0.12 17.50
N GLU A 153 0.61 0.19 16.93
CA GLU A 153 0.19 -0.30 15.62
C GLU A 153 1.02 0.29 14.48
N VAL A 154 1.37 1.58 14.56
CA VAL A 154 2.28 2.23 13.60
C VAL A 154 3.65 1.58 13.64
N LEU A 155 4.24 1.41 14.82
CA LEU A 155 5.55 0.76 15.00
C LEU A 155 5.53 -0.68 14.47
N ARG A 156 4.47 -1.42 14.76
CA ARG A 156 4.29 -2.78 14.24
C ARG A 156 4.20 -2.81 12.71
N MET A 157 3.53 -1.83 12.10
CA MET A 157 3.43 -1.72 10.64
C MET A 157 4.76 -1.31 10.01
N MET A 158 5.49 -0.38 10.64
CA MET A 158 6.85 -0.02 10.21
C MET A 158 7.78 -1.23 10.27
N GLN A 159 7.77 -1.99 11.37
CA GLN A 159 8.55 -3.21 11.49
C GLN A 159 8.20 -4.23 10.41
N LEU A 160 6.92 -4.40 10.10
CA LEU A 160 6.50 -5.26 8.99
C LEU A 160 7.13 -4.84 7.67
N LEU A 161 7.10 -3.56 7.31
CA LEU A 161 7.71 -3.07 6.08
C LEU A 161 9.23 -3.31 6.07
N ILE A 162 9.91 -3.08 7.20
CA ILE A 162 11.34 -3.31 7.38
C ILE A 162 11.68 -4.80 7.24
N ASP A 163 10.91 -5.70 7.84
CA ASP A 163 11.10 -7.15 7.75
C ASP A 163 10.98 -7.67 6.30
N TYR A 164 10.22 -6.97 5.48
CA TYR A 164 10.09 -7.25 4.04
C TYR A 164 11.07 -6.45 3.17
N GLY A 165 12.05 -5.77 3.77
CA GLY A 165 13.18 -5.14 3.10
C GLY A 165 12.90 -3.72 2.60
N ALA A 166 12.10 -2.93 3.34
CA ALA A 166 11.96 -1.51 3.07
C ALA A 166 13.32 -0.79 3.18
N ASP A 167 13.58 0.13 2.26
CA ASP A 167 14.79 0.92 2.23
C ASP A 167 14.78 1.98 3.34
N LEU A 168 15.63 1.81 4.35
CA LEU A 168 15.78 2.72 5.49
C LEU A 168 16.41 4.05 5.11
N GLU A 169 17.11 4.10 3.98
CA GLU A 169 17.84 5.30 3.49
C GLU A 169 17.13 5.97 2.30
N TYR A 170 15.91 5.52 1.99
CA TYR A 170 15.15 6.10 0.88
C TYR A 170 14.91 7.59 1.06
N ARG A 171 15.07 8.34 -0.03
CA ARG A 171 14.80 9.78 -0.10
C ARG A 171 13.80 10.06 -1.21
N ALA A 172 12.67 10.67 -0.87
CA ALA A 172 11.59 10.95 -1.81
C ALA A 172 12.00 11.86 -2.97
N TYR A 173 12.92 12.81 -2.71
CA TYR A 173 13.30 13.83 -3.67
C TYR A 173 14.76 13.67 -4.09
N GLU A 174 15.05 13.89 -5.38
CA GLU A 174 16.41 13.94 -5.88
C GLU A 174 17.15 15.16 -5.32
N HIS A 175 18.45 14.98 -5.08
CA HIS A 175 19.33 16.10 -4.74
C HIS A 175 19.25 17.15 -5.87
N PRO A 176 19.00 18.44 -5.55
CA PRO A 176 19.01 19.49 -6.55
C PRO A 176 20.36 19.53 -7.28
N LYS A 177 20.33 19.72 -8.59
CA LYS A 177 21.56 19.83 -9.37
C LYS A 177 22.34 21.06 -8.95
N ASP A 178 23.66 20.99 -8.95
CA ASP A 178 24.54 22.13 -8.61
C ASP A 178 24.22 23.43 -9.38
N SER A 179 23.68 23.31 -10.61
CA SER A 179 23.21 24.44 -11.40
C SER A 179 22.02 25.17 -10.79
N ASP A 180 21.22 24.47 -10.01
CA ASP A 180 20.00 25.01 -9.38
C ASP A 180 20.36 25.61 -8.01
N LEU A 181 21.34 25.03 -7.32
CA LEU A 181 21.91 25.55 -6.07
C LEU A 181 22.53 26.94 -6.24
N HIS A 182 23.19 27.21 -7.38
CA HIS A 182 23.77 28.53 -7.68
C HIS A 182 22.76 29.61 -8.06
N ARG A 183 21.56 29.25 -8.50
CA ARG A 183 20.48 30.20 -8.82
C ARG A 183 19.69 30.68 -7.61
N MET A 184 19.78 29.95 -6.52
CA MET A 184 18.98 30.19 -5.32
C MET A 184 19.84 30.94 -4.29
N ASN A 185 19.83 32.27 -4.37
CA ASN A 185 20.45 33.11 -3.36
C ASN A 185 19.84 32.97 -1.95
N ASP A 186 18.75 32.23 -1.83
CA ASP A 186 18.03 31.99 -0.60
C ASP A 186 17.49 30.55 -0.60
N LEU A 187 18.40 29.60 -0.40
CA LEU A 187 18.05 28.17 -0.28
C LEU A 187 17.19 27.89 0.95
N SER A 188 17.18 28.83 1.92
CA SER A 188 16.38 28.70 3.13
C SER A 188 14.87 28.60 2.85
N ASP A 189 14.35 29.29 1.84
CA ASP A 189 12.91 29.28 1.52
C ASP A 189 12.47 28.04 0.71
N TYR A 190 13.39 27.44 -0.06
CA TYR A 190 13.07 26.28 -0.89
C TYR A 190 13.11 24.95 -0.12
N TYR A 191 14.01 24.85 0.87
CA TYR A 191 14.19 23.63 1.67
C TYR A 191 13.51 23.69 3.04
N MET A 192 12.78 24.75 3.34
CA MET A 192 12.09 24.94 4.63
C MET A 192 10.77 24.15 4.73
N THR A 193 10.38 23.43 3.68
CA THR A 193 9.29 22.45 3.78
C THR A 193 9.92 21.05 3.86
N SER A 194 9.47 20.23 4.81
CA SER A 194 9.91 18.84 4.98
C SER A 194 9.95 18.07 3.67
N ASP A 195 9.05 18.38 2.76
CA ASP A 195 8.85 17.70 1.49
C ASP A 195 10.03 17.83 0.50
N ASN A 196 10.93 18.80 0.71
CA ASN A 196 12.02 19.11 -0.24
C ASN A 196 13.42 18.90 0.34
N CYS A 197 13.54 18.54 1.62
CA CYS A 197 14.85 18.44 2.29
C CYS A 197 15.58 17.11 2.04
N GLY A 198 14.95 16.14 1.35
CA GLY A 198 15.53 14.82 1.14
C GLY A 198 15.67 14.03 2.43
N TYR A 199 14.64 14.05 3.25
CA TYR A 199 14.61 13.30 4.50
C TYR A 199 14.54 11.80 4.23
N THR A 200 15.31 11.04 5.01
CA THR A 200 15.13 9.60 5.18
C THR A 200 14.02 9.33 6.20
N PRO A 201 13.48 8.10 6.30
CA PRO A 201 12.53 7.76 7.35
C PRO A 201 13.00 8.18 8.75
N LEU A 202 14.29 8.04 9.06
CA LEU A 202 14.85 8.47 10.33
C LEU A 202 14.72 9.98 10.54
N LEU A 203 15.07 10.79 9.55
CA LEU A 203 14.97 12.25 9.66
C LEU A 203 13.51 12.74 9.73
N TYR A 204 12.56 12.05 9.08
CA TYR A 204 11.14 12.32 9.25
C TYR A 204 10.68 12.07 10.70
N ALA A 205 11.04 10.93 11.30
CA ALA A 205 10.72 10.63 12.70
C ALA A 205 11.32 11.68 13.66
N VAL A 206 12.54 12.11 13.40
CA VAL A 206 13.21 13.15 14.17
C VAL A 206 12.52 14.51 14.02
N TYR A 207 12.21 14.93 12.80
CA TYR A 207 11.59 16.22 12.52
C TYR A 207 10.22 16.37 13.21
N ASN A 208 9.45 15.30 13.25
CA ASN A 208 8.13 15.28 13.88
C ASN A 208 8.18 15.02 15.40
N GLY A 209 9.35 14.69 15.95
CA GLY A 209 9.54 14.46 17.38
C GLY A 209 8.95 13.13 17.84
N GLU A 210 9.11 12.07 17.07
CA GLU A 210 8.58 10.73 17.30
C GLU A 210 9.69 9.77 17.82
N PRO A 211 9.93 9.71 19.14
CA PRO A 211 11.08 9.01 19.69
C PRO A 211 11.03 7.49 19.50
N GLU A 212 9.85 6.90 19.54
CA GLU A 212 9.73 5.44 19.40
C GLU A 212 9.96 5.00 17.95
N ARG A 213 9.52 5.79 16.97
CA ARG A 213 9.80 5.55 15.54
C ARG A 213 11.29 5.72 15.25
N LEU A 214 11.92 6.75 15.83
CA LEU A 214 13.37 6.93 15.75
C LEU A 214 14.11 5.69 16.27
N ARG A 215 13.77 5.20 17.47
CA ARG A 215 14.39 4.02 18.06
C ARG A 215 14.23 2.79 17.17
N LEU A 216 13.02 2.55 16.70
CA LEU A 216 12.74 1.44 15.79
C LEU A 216 13.65 1.46 14.56
N LEU A 217 13.81 2.62 13.92
CA LEU A 217 14.63 2.76 12.71
C LEU A 217 16.12 2.54 13.00
N VAL A 218 16.65 3.11 14.10
CA VAL A 218 18.04 2.91 14.52
C VAL A 218 18.31 1.44 14.89
N ASP A 219 17.41 0.80 15.63
CA ASP A 219 17.55 -0.60 16.03
C ASP A 219 17.53 -1.55 14.81
N ASN A 220 16.90 -1.15 13.72
CA ASN A 220 16.89 -1.89 12.46
C ASN A 220 18.02 -1.47 11.50
N GLY A 221 18.95 -0.60 11.91
CA GLY A 221 20.16 -0.30 11.18
C GLY A 221 20.11 0.91 10.25
N ALA A 222 19.16 1.82 10.43
CA ALA A 222 19.18 3.11 9.74
C ALA A 222 20.47 3.89 10.09
N ASP A 223 21.05 4.62 9.12
CA ASP A 223 22.24 5.43 9.34
C ASP A 223 21.92 6.62 10.26
N ILE A 224 22.35 6.51 11.52
CA ILE A 224 22.14 7.53 12.55
C ILE A 224 22.82 8.86 12.25
N ASN A 225 23.84 8.88 11.38
CA ASN A 225 24.58 10.06 10.97
C ASN A 225 24.17 10.60 9.59
N VAL A 226 23.10 10.06 9.02
CA VAL A 226 22.54 10.51 7.74
C VAL A 226 22.28 12.02 7.78
N LYS A 227 22.57 12.70 6.68
CA LYS A 227 22.30 14.13 6.52
C LYS A 227 21.28 14.36 5.41
N ASP A 228 20.42 15.34 5.62
CA ASP A 228 19.56 15.86 4.56
C ASP A 228 20.36 16.65 3.49
N TYR A 229 19.70 17.17 2.49
CA TYR A 229 20.35 17.96 1.43
C TYR A 229 20.87 19.32 1.90
N CYS A 230 20.42 19.81 3.05
CA CYS A 230 20.92 21.02 3.70
C CYS A 230 22.09 20.75 4.66
N GLY A 231 22.49 19.48 4.83
CA GLY A 231 23.55 19.05 5.71
C GLY A 231 23.13 18.88 7.17
N TYR A 232 21.82 18.88 7.47
CA TYR A 232 21.31 18.61 8.81
C TYR A 232 21.33 17.10 9.06
N ASN A 233 21.98 16.65 10.12
CA ASN A 233 21.78 15.32 10.68
C ASN A 233 20.66 15.35 11.74
N ALA A 234 20.36 14.21 12.35
CA ALA A 234 19.32 14.09 13.36
C ALA A 234 19.50 15.08 14.53
N VAL A 235 20.74 15.27 15.02
CA VAL A 235 21.05 16.21 16.11
C VAL A 235 20.77 17.67 15.71
N ALA A 236 21.19 18.07 14.51
CA ALA A 236 20.94 19.43 14.00
C ALA A 236 19.43 19.66 13.78
N THR A 237 18.72 18.66 13.27
CA THR A 237 17.25 18.72 13.07
C THR A 237 16.52 18.88 14.40
N ILE A 238 16.92 18.17 15.45
CA ILE A 238 16.38 18.32 16.81
C ILE A 238 16.64 19.75 17.31
N ALA A 239 17.87 20.23 17.19
CA ALA A 239 18.26 21.54 17.69
C ALA A 239 17.49 22.70 17.06
N ASP A 240 17.14 22.58 15.78
CA ASP A 240 16.40 23.62 15.07
C ASP A 240 14.87 23.54 15.31
N ASN A 241 14.31 22.33 15.47
CA ASN A 241 12.87 22.14 15.37
C ASN A 241 12.19 21.76 16.70
N LEU A 242 12.86 21.03 17.60
CA LEU A 242 12.19 20.47 18.78
C LEU A 242 12.31 21.33 20.04
N SER A 243 11.42 21.10 20.99
CA SER A 243 11.51 21.67 22.33
C SER A 243 12.37 20.80 23.25
N ASP A 244 12.86 21.37 24.36
CA ASP A 244 13.62 20.63 25.40
C ASP A 244 12.90 19.37 25.88
N ARG A 245 11.56 19.41 25.93
CA ARG A 245 10.79 18.29 26.45
C ARG A 245 10.87 17.03 25.58
N THR A 246 10.79 17.22 24.25
CA THR A 246 10.80 16.10 23.30
C THR A 246 12.24 15.85 22.79
N GLY A 247 12.95 16.95 22.52
CA GLY A 247 14.27 16.87 21.89
C GLY A 247 15.36 16.34 22.80
N ALA A 248 15.31 16.60 24.13
CA ALA A 248 16.38 16.18 25.02
C ALA A 248 16.52 14.65 25.10
N ASP A 249 15.42 13.93 25.26
CA ASP A 249 15.43 12.46 25.35
C ASP A 249 15.89 11.82 24.04
N MET A 250 15.44 12.36 22.90
CA MET A 250 15.88 11.92 21.57
C MET A 250 17.36 12.22 21.33
N LEU A 251 17.84 13.38 21.79
CA LEU A 251 19.22 13.81 21.64
C LEU A 251 20.15 12.91 22.45
N GLU A 252 19.83 12.62 23.73
CA GLU A 252 20.58 11.67 24.56
C GLU A 252 20.68 10.30 23.89
N TYR A 253 19.54 9.77 23.43
CA TYR A 253 19.51 8.48 22.73
C TYR A 253 20.41 8.46 21.48
N LEU A 254 20.34 9.49 20.66
CA LEU A 254 21.14 9.59 19.42
C LEU A 254 22.65 9.64 19.73
N ILE A 255 23.05 10.43 20.72
CA ILE A 255 24.46 10.59 21.10
C ILE A 255 24.99 9.29 21.71
N ASP A 256 24.21 8.64 22.57
CA ASP A 256 24.57 7.36 23.18
C ASP A 256 24.74 6.23 22.15
N ASN A 257 24.04 6.35 21.01
CA ASN A 257 24.15 5.43 19.88
C ASN A 257 25.13 5.90 18.79
N GLY A 258 25.96 6.93 19.06
CA GLY A 258 27.07 7.33 18.20
C GLY A 258 26.74 8.37 17.14
N CYS A 259 25.62 9.07 17.27
CA CYS A 259 25.36 10.21 16.41
C CYS A 259 26.31 11.38 16.75
N THR A 260 26.85 12.03 15.73
CA THR A 260 27.78 13.14 15.94
C THR A 260 27.04 14.43 16.32
N ALA A 261 27.46 15.04 17.42
CA ALA A 261 26.90 16.30 17.92
C ALA A 261 27.60 17.56 17.34
N ASP A 262 28.71 17.39 16.64
CA ASP A 262 29.54 18.46 16.05
C ASP A 262 29.10 18.82 14.61
N ASN A 263 27.86 18.57 14.26
CA ASN A 263 27.38 18.82 12.91
C ASN A 263 27.40 20.31 12.57
N VAL A 264 27.97 20.61 11.42
CA VAL A 264 27.88 21.94 10.79
C VAL A 264 27.12 21.78 9.50
N THR A 265 26.03 22.54 9.35
CA THR A 265 25.16 22.49 8.16
C THR A 265 25.85 23.12 6.95
N ASN A 266 25.30 22.93 5.76
CA ASN A 266 25.78 23.56 4.53
C ASN A 266 25.72 25.09 4.59
N PHE A 267 24.89 25.66 5.47
CA PHE A 267 24.82 27.10 5.75
C PHE A 267 25.82 27.58 6.81
N ARG A 268 26.79 26.74 7.20
CA ARG A 268 27.77 27.01 8.26
C ARG A 268 27.14 27.29 9.63
N GLN A 269 26.03 26.69 9.90
CA GLN A 269 25.35 26.75 11.19
C GLN A 269 25.74 25.50 12.00
N ASP A 270 26.28 25.69 13.17
CA ASP A 270 26.53 24.62 14.11
C ASP A 270 25.33 24.38 15.01
N VAL A 271 25.32 23.22 15.70
CA VAL A 271 24.18 22.80 16.55
C VAL A 271 23.91 23.81 17.67
N LEU A 272 24.93 24.42 18.27
CA LEU A 272 24.78 25.44 19.33
C LEU A 272 24.13 26.73 18.78
N PHE A 273 24.49 27.12 17.57
CA PHE A 273 23.85 28.23 16.89
C PHE A 273 22.37 27.96 16.63
N LEU A 274 22.02 26.74 16.16
CA LEU A 274 20.62 26.32 15.94
C LEU A 274 19.83 26.36 17.25
N LEU A 275 20.36 25.80 18.33
CA LEU A 275 19.75 25.87 19.66
C LEU A 275 19.51 27.31 20.12
N SER A 276 20.46 28.20 19.89
CA SER A 276 20.37 29.65 20.27
C SER A 276 19.23 30.36 19.49
N ARG A 277 18.99 29.94 18.25
CA ARG A 277 17.92 30.48 17.39
C ARG A 277 16.56 29.91 17.69
N ASN A 278 16.51 28.69 18.22
CA ASN A 278 15.27 28.02 18.57
C ASN A 278 14.57 28.75 19.71
N SER A 279 13.36 29.27 19.46
CA SER A 279 12.57 30.08 20.39
C SER A 279 11.99 29.30 21.59
N ARG A 280 12.24 28.00 21.70
CA ARG A 280 11.54 27.06 22.60
C ARG A 280 12.27 26.73 23.89
N GLN A 281 13.17 27.58 24.39
CA GLN A 281 13.98 27.32 25.60
C GLN A 281 14.66 25.92 25.58
N CYS A 282 15.86 25.87 25.06
CA CYS A 282 16.59 24.61 24.82
C CYS A 282 17.75 24.42 25.80
N SER A 283 17.54 24.68 27.10
CA SER A 283 18.60 24.63 28.10
C SER A 283 19.16 23.22 28.30
N LYS A 284 18.29 22.22 28.41
CA LYS A 284 18.72 20.82 28.56
C LYS A 284 19.51 20.33 27.33
N MET A 285 19.00 20.57 26.14
CA MET A 285 19.69 20.19 24.91
C MET A 285 21.05 20.87 24.80
N THR A 286 21.15 22.15 25.18
CA THR A 286 22.43 22.87 25.23
C THR A 286 23.40 22.23 26.22
N ASP A 287 22.95 21.82 27.39
CA ASP A 287 23.78 21.12 28.40
C ASP A 287 24.30 19.79 27.87
N ILE A 288 23.41 19.00 27.23
CA ILE A 288 23.77 17.71 26.62
C ILE A 288 24.87 17.89 25.58
N ILE A 289 24.73 18.84 24.63
CA ILE A 289 25.72 19.10 23.59
C ILE A 289 27.03 19.56 24.18
N ASN A 290 27.03 20.50 25.15
CA ASN A 290 28.25 21.00 25.80
C ASN A 290 28.99 19.91 26.58
N ASN A 291 28.28 18.93 27.16
CA ASN A 291 28.88 17.83 27.88
C ASN A 291 29.54 16.80 26.95
N ASN A 292 29.00 16.62 25.75
CA ASN A 292 29.53 15.69 24.77
C ASN A 292 30.69 16.28 23.91
N ASN A 293 30.83 17.59 23.85
CA ASN A 293 31.93 18.26 23.14
C ASN A 293 33.21 18.44 24.03
N ARG A 294 33.22 17.84 25.22
CA ARG A 294 34.37 17.79 26.12
C ARG A 294 35.10 16.47 26.05
#